data_8ca93941783626722a786c62908db099
#
_entry.id   8ca93941783626722a786c62908db099
#
_cell.length_a   1.000
_cell.length_b   1.000
_cell.length_c   1.000
_cell.angle_alpha   90.00
_cell.angle_beta   90.00
_cell.angle_gamma   90.00
#
_symmetry.space_group_name_H-M   'P 1'
#
loop_
_entity.id
_entity.type
_entity.pdbx_description
1 polymer ?
#
loop_
_entity_poly.entity_id
_entity_poly.type
_entity_poly.pdbx_seq_one_letter_code
_entity_poly.pdbx_strand_id
1 'polypeptide(L)'
;MAQDGFLKVSRRGVLAGGVASAAASRASIAFAQENSGASAVEATVPLKFTVNGEDRQLDLDTRTTLLDALREHLQLTGTKKGCDHGQCGACTVIVNGERINSCLSLAVQHEGDEVTTIEGLGSADKLHPMQAAFVKHDGYQCGYCTPGQICSAVAVLDEIRKGIPSHVTEDLDGAM
;
A
#
# COMPACT_ATOMS: atom_id res chain seq x y z
N MET A 1 -11.28 22.42 55.73
CA MET A 1 -9.81 22.68 55.70
C MET A 1 -9.16 21.42 55.12
N ALA A 2 -8.92 21.40 53.82
CA ALA A 2 -8.23 20.31 53.15
C ALA A 2 -6.73 20.69 53.05
N GLN A 3 -5.86 19.85 53.59
CA GLN A 3 -4.42 20.08 53.53
C GLN A 3 -3.88 19.44 52.26
N ASP A 4 -3.39 20.28 51.35
CA ASP A 4 -2.70 19.89 50.12
C ASP A 4 -1.30 19.32 50.48
N GLY A 5 -1.21 18.00 50.55
CA GLY A 5 0.04 17.28 50.72
C GLY A 5 0.80 17.15 49.39
N PHE A 6 1.39 18.22 48.90
CA PHE A 6 2.35 18.14 47.80
C PHE A 6 3.65 17.50 48.26
N LEU A 7 3.98 16.32 47.71
CA LEU A 7 5.24 15.66 47.92
C LEU A 7 6.40 16.55 47.43
N LYS A 8 7.18 17.10 48.36
CA LYS A 8 8.41 17.85 48.03
C LYS A 8 9.49 16.89 47.55
N VAL A 9 9.55 16.67 46.25
CA VAL A 9 10.63 15.87 45.65
C VAL A 9 11.87 16.75 45.46
N SER A 10 12.98 16.42 46.12
CA SER A 10 14.24 17.14 45.97
C SER A 10 14.95 16.77 44.67
N ARG A 11 15.74 17.70 44.07
CA ARG A 11 16.52 17.45 42.85
C ARG A 11 17.44 16.22 42.97
N ARG A 12 17.97 15.93 44.17
CA ARG A 12 18.78 14.72 44.45
C ARG A 12 17.93 13.46 44.45
N GLY A 13 16.68 13.50 44.91
CA GLY A 13 15.75 12.37 44.87
C GLY A 13 15.35 11.99 43.44
N VAL A 14 15.19 12.99 42.55
CA VAL A 14 14.90 12.73 41.13
C VAL A 14 16.09 12.05 40.43
N LEU A 15 17.31 12.49 40.71
CA LEU A 15 18.51 11.89 40.12
C LEU A 15 18.75 10.46 40.62
N ALA A 16 18.55 10.20 41.90
CA ALA A 16 18.69 8.85 42.48
C ALA A 16 17.60 7.89 41.94
N GLY A 17 16.36 8.36 41.80
CA GLY A 17 15.27 7.60 41.20
C GLY A 17 15.50 7.30 39.71
N GLY A 18 16.11 8.22 38.97
CA GLY A 18 16.44 8.05 37.55
C GLY A 18 17.49 6.96 37.31
N VAL A 19 18.50 6.86 38.17
CA VAL A 19 19.53 5.79 38.04
C VAL A 19 18.96 4.41 38.38
N ALA A 20 18.08 4.31 39.39
CA ALA A 20 17.42 3.05 39.72
C ALA A 20 16.48 2.55 38.59
N SER A 21 15.74 3.47 37.93
CA SER A 21 14.88 3.13 36.82
C SER A 21 15.66 2.68 35.57
N ALA A 22 16.83 3.27 35.31
CA ALA A 22 17.70 2.88 34.21
C ALA A 22 18.32 1.49 34.40
N ALA A 23 18.60 1.07 35.67
CA ALA A 23 19.08 -0.27 35.94
C ALA A 23 17.98 -1.34 35.78
N ALA A 24 16.74 -1.02 36.17
CA ALA A 24 15.61 -1.93 36.02
C ALA A 24 15.21 -2.13 34.53
N SER A 25 15.34 -1.07 33.73
CA SER A 25 15.04 -1.19 32.27
C SER A 25 16.05 -2.04 31.50
N ARG A 26 17.30 -2.10 31.93
CA ARG A 26 18.32 -2.98 31.35
C ARG A 26 18.03 -4.46 31.58
N ALA A 27 17.51 -4.82 32.74
CA ALA A 27 17.12 -6.20 33.07
C ALA A 27 15.92 -6.64 32.18
N SER A 28 14.95 -5.76 31.94
CA SER A 28 13.78 -6.05 31.09
C SER A 28 14.15 -6.23 29.61
N ILE A 29 15.16 -5.50 29.13
CA ILE A 29 15.66 -5.64 27.75
C ILE A 29 16.38 -6.97 27.55
N ALA A 30 17.11 -7.46 28.55
CA ALA A 30 17.81 -8.75 28.48
C ALA A 30 16.82 -9.93 28.35
N PHE A 31 15.68 -9.89 29.04
CA PHE A 31 14.64 -10.92 28.93
C PHE A 31 13.87 -10.88 27.59
N ALA A 32 13.81 -9.72 26.93
CA ALA A 32 13.18 -9.58 25.61
C ALA A 32 14.08 -10.12 24.48
N GLN A 33 15.38 -10.16 24.69
CA GLN A 33 16.36 -10.54 23.67
C GLN A 33 16.58 -12.06 23.57
N GLU A 34 16.23 -12.83 24.59
CA GLU A 34 16.34 -14.29 24.54
C GLU A 34 15.19 -15.00 23.79
N ASN A 35 14.11 -14.28 23.46
CA ASN A 35 12.96 -14.83 22.76
C ASN A 35 12.92 -14.51 21.23
N SER A 36 13.95 -13.86 20.70
CA SER A 36 14.04 -13.55 19.25
C SER A 36 14.66 -14.68 18.41
N GLY A 37 14.78 -15.88 18.97
CA GLY A 37 15.23 -17.08 18.27
C GLY A 37 14.15 -17.89 17.55
N ALA A 38 12.93 -17.37 17.46
CA ALA A 38 11.96 -17.92 16.53
C ALA A 38 12.42 -17.55 15.10
N SER A 39 13.20 -18.43 14.47
CA SER A 39 13.41 -18.41 13.03
C SER A 39 12.03 -18.31 12.40
N ALA A 40 11.68 -17.12 11.88
CA ALA A 40 10.49 -16.99 11.07
C ALA A 40 10.68 -17.98 9.92
N VAL A 41 9.88 -19.03 9.89
CA VAL A 41 9.79 -19.90 8.73
C VAL A 41 9.31 -18.98 7.63
N GLU A 42 10.21 -18.58 6.73
CA GLU A 42 9.83 -17.86 5.52
C GLU A 42 9.01 -18.85 4.69
N ALA A 43 7.69 -18.76 4.85
CA ALA A 43 6.75 -19.54 4.06
C ALA A 43 6.64 -18.86 2.69
N THR A 44 7.65 -19.06 1.84
CA THR A 44 7.58 -18.66 0.43
C THR A 44 6.77 -19.67 -0.34
N VAL A 45 5.89 -19.19 -1.21
CA VAL A 45 5.09 -19.99 -2.12
C VAL A 45 5.35 -19.54 -3.56
N PRO A 46 5.42 -20.48 -4.52
CA PRO A 46 5.44 -20.12 -5.92
C PRO A 46 4.09 -19.53 -6.32
N LEU A 47 4.11 -18.39 -6.98
CA LEU A 47 2.95 -17.65 -7.44
C LEU A 47 3.10 -17.38 -8.94
N LYS A 48 2.04 -17.64 -9.71
CA LYS A 48 1.96 -17.33 -11.13
C LYS A 48 0.78 -16.44 -11.42
N PHE A 49 1.00 -15.35 -12.12
CA PHE A 49 -0.03 -14.42 -12.58
C PHE A 49 0.47 -13.64 -13.79
N THR A 50 -0.44 -13.06 -14.55
CA THR A 50 -0.09 -12.27 -15.73
C THR A 50 -0.01 -10.80 -15.33
N VAL A 51 1.06 -10.11 -15.69
CA VAL A 51 1.22 -8.67 -15.44
C VAL A 51 1.51 -7.95 -16.75
N ASN A 52 0.64 -7.03 -17.12
CA ASN A 52 0.74 -6.24 -18.35
C ASN A 52 0.86 -7.13 -19.60
N GLY A 53 0.14 -8.26 -19.62
CA GLY A 53 0.16 -9.23 -20.70
C GLY A 53 1.35 -10.19 -20.73
N GLU A 54 2.21 -10.15 -19.71
CA GLU A 54 3.34 -11.06 -19.57
C GLU A 54 3.18 -11.99 -18.37
N ASP A 55 3.38 -13.29 -18.59
CA ASP A 55 3.33 -14.26 -17.50
C ASP A 55 4.52 -14.06 -16.56
N ARG A 56 4.24 -13.98 -15.28
CA ARG A 56 5.21 -13.80 -14.20
C ARG A 56 5.13 -14.93 -13.22
N GLN A 57 6.28 -15.40 -12.78
CA GLN A 57 6.40 -16.37 -11.69
C GLN A 57 7.34 -15.82 -10.63
N LEU A 58 6.89 -15.82 -9.37
CA LEU A 58 7.62 -15.31 -8.22
C LEU A 58 7.51 -16.31 -7.07
N ASP A 59 8.58 -16.42 -6.29
CA ASP A 59 8.55 -17.11 -5.00
C ASP A 59 8.46 -16.05 -3.90
N LEU A 60 7.29 -15.93 -3.28
CA LEU A 60 6.98 -14.83 -2.36
C LEU A 60 6.59 -15.34 -0.98
N ASP A 61 6.95 -14.56 0.06
CA ASP A 61 6.34 -14.69 1.37
C ASP A 61 4.83 -14.45 1.26
N THR A 62 4.04 -15.31 1.89
CA THR A 62 2.56 -15.25 1.82
C THR A 62 1.97 -13.94 2.36
N ARG A 63 2.75 -13.15 3.09
CA ARG A 63 2.38 -11.83 3.62
C ARG A 63 2.68 -10.68 2.65
N THR A 64 3.34 -10.96 1.52
CA THR A 64 3.69 -9.93 0.53
C THR A 64 2.44 -9.36 -0.10
N THR A 65 2.28 -8.04 -0.05
CA THR A 65 1.17 -7.35 -0.74
C THR A 65 1.37 -7.40 -2.25
N LEU A 66 0.28 -7.30 -3.02
CA LEU A 66 0.38 -7.17 -4.48
C LEU A 66 1.20 -5.93 -4.86
N LEU A 67 1.07 -4.83 -4.10
CA LEU A 67 1.87 -3.62 -4.30
C LEU A 67 3.37 -3.90 -4.19
N ASP A 68 3.79 -4.61 -3.15
CA ASP A 68 5.21 -4.92 -2.94
C ASP A 68 5.72 -5.94 -3.98
N ALA A 69 4.89 -6.92 -4.37
CA ALA A 69 5.22 -7.84 -5.46
C ALA A 69 5.51 -7.10 -6.77
N LEU A 70 4.65 -6.14 -7.14
CA LEU A 70 4.83 -5.32 -8.35
C LEU A 70 6.08 -4.44 -8.26
N ARG A 71 6.28 -3.75 -7.14
CA ARG A 71 7.34 -2.75 -7.00
C ARG A 71 8.71 -3.34 -6.70
N GLU A 72 8.78 -4.24 -5.72
CA GLU A 72 10.06 -4.70 -5.18
C GLU A 72 10.57 -5.97 -5.89
N HIS A 73 9.66 -6.82 -6.37
CA HIS A 73 10.04 -8.05 -7.06
C HIS A 73 10.02 -7.91 -8.58
N LEU A 74 9.01 -7.22 -9.15
CA LEU A 74 8.91 -7.01 -10.60
C LEU A 74 9.47 -5.67 -11.07
N GLN A 75 9.88 -4.79 -10.17
CA GLN A 75 10.44 -3.46 -10.46
C GLN A 75 9.49 -2.54 -11.25
N LEU A 76 8.18 -2.80 -11.17
CA LEU A 76 7.13 -1.96 -11.76
C LEU A 76 6.80 -0.82 -10.80
N THR A 77 7.63 0.22 -10.81
CA THR A 77 7.59 1.32 -9.83
C THR A 77 6.56 2.40 -10.15
N GLY A 78 5.85 2.30 -11.24
CA GLY A 78 4.76 3.20 -11.62
C GLY A 78 3.63 3.20 -10.60
N THR A 79 3.20 2.03 -10.15
CA THR A 79 2.27 1.90 -9.02
C THR A 79 2.94 2.39 -7.73
N LYS A 80 2.31 3.32 -7.00
CA LYS A 80 2.97 4.05 -5.90
C LYS A 80 2.51 3.60 -4.51
N LYS A 81 3.47 3.49 -3.59
CA LYS A 81 3.24 3.25 -2.17
C LYS A 81 3.09 4.59 -1.45
N GLY A 82 1.85 5.04 -1.25
CA GLY A 82 1.54 6.28 -0.55
C GLY A 82 1.24 6.03 0.93
N CYS A 83 0.01 5.67 1.26
CA CYS A 83 -0.44 5.47 2.64
C CYS A 83 -0.28 4.05 3.17
N ASP A 84 -0.22 3.04 2.30
CA ASP A 84 -0.11 1.61 2.61
C ASP A 84 -1.27 1.05 3.46
N HIS A 85 -2.43 1.71 3.42
CA HIS A 85 -3.65 1.30 4.15
C HIS A 85 -4.95 1.69 3.42
N GLY A 86 -4.90 1.79 2.08
CA GLY A 86 -6.08 1.91 1.22
C GLY A 86 -6.74 3.30 1.13
N GLN A 87 -6.17 4.36 1.73
CA GLN A 87 -6.80 5.68 1.78
C GLN A 87 -6.49 6.56 0.55
N CYS A 88 -5.28 6.50 0.02
CA CYS A 88 -4.81 7.50 -0.96
C CYS A 88 -5.07 7.12 -2.42
N GLY A 89 -5.32 5.84 -2.73
CA GLY A 89 -5.53 5.35 -4.10
C GLY A 89 -4.30 5.39 -5.02
N ALA A 90 -3.12 5.82 -4.53
CA ALA A 90 -1.90 5.89 -5.35
C ALA A 90 -1.40 4.51 -5.83
N CYS A 91 -1.82 3.44 -5.17
CA CYS A 91 -1.50 2.06 -5.48
C CYS A 91 -2.57 1.36 -6.34
N THR A 92 -3.54 2.07 -6.89
CA THR A 92 -4.61 1.46 -7.70
C THR A 92 -4.03 0.80 -8.94
N VAL A 93 -4.41 -0.46 -9.14
CA VAL A 93 -4.17 -1.28 -10.32
C VAL A 93 -5.50 -1.87 -10.80
N ILE A 94 -5.49 -2.48 -11.98
CA ILE A 94 -6.66 -3.15 -12.54
C ILE A 94 -6.38 -4.65 -12.51
N VAL A 95 -7.22 -5.43 -11.84
CA VAL A 95 -7.15 -6.89 -11.77
C VAL A 95 -8.40 -7.47 -12.38
N ASN A 96 -8.25 -8.28 -13.41
CA ASN A 96 -9.36 -8.89 -14.16
C ASN A 96 -10.42 -7.86 -14.61
N GLY A 97 -9.96 -6.63 -14.91
CA GLY A 97 -10.83 -5.53 -15.32
C GLY A 97 -11.45 -4.73 -14.18
N GLU A 98 -11.17 -5.05 -12.93
CA GLU A 98 -11.66 -4.33 -11.74
C GLU A 98 -10.53 -3.55 -11.07
N ARG A 99 -10.83 -2.33 -10.62
CA ARG A 99 -9.84 -1.51 -9.89
C ARG A 99 -9.74 -1.94 -8.43
N ILE A 100 -8.52 -2.16 -7.98
CA ILE A 100 -8.25 -2.48 -6.58
C ILE A 100 -7.10 -1.65 -6.02
N ASN A 101 -7.07 -1.49 -4.70
CA ASN A 101 -5.92 -0.94 -3.98
C ASN A 101 -4.92 -2.07 -3.69
N SER A 102 -3.85 -2.18 -4.45
CA SER A 102 -2.88 -3.27 -4.35
C SER A 102 -2.16 -3.36 -2.99
N CYS A 103 -2.15 -2.30 -2.19
CA CYS A 103 -1.63 -2.33 -0.82
C CYS A 103 -2.51 -3.10 0.17
N LEU A 104 -3.78 -3.34 -0.15
CA LEU A 104 -4.74 -4.07 0.70
C LEU A 104 -4.93 -5.52 0.28
N SER A 105 -4.30 -5.96 -0.79
CA SER A 105 -4.44 -7.30 -1.32
C SER A 105 -3.11 -8.04 -1.24
N LEU A 106 -3.14 -9.30 -0.80
CA LEU A 106 -1.94 -10.15 -0.78
C LEU A 106 -1.67 -10.72 -2.17
N ALA A 107 -0.41 -10.75 -2.57
CA ALA A 107 -0.03 -11.28 -3.88
C ALA A 107 -0.53 -12.71 -4.13
N VAL A 108 -0.52 -13.55 -3.09
CA VAL A 108 -0.98 -14.95 -3.17
C VAL A 108 -2.48 -15.12 -3.48
N GLN A 109 -3.28 -14.06 -3.33
CA GLN A 109 -4.71 -14.09 -3.68
C GLN A 109 -4.93 -13.95 -5.20
N HIS A 110 -3.88 -13.59 -5.94
CA HIS A 110 -3.93 -13.29 -7.38
C HIS A 110 -3.30 -14.39 -8.25
N GLU A 111 -3.24 -15.62 -7.74
CA GLU A 111 -2.80 -16.76 -8.54
C GLU A 111 -3.70 -16.90 -9.79
N GLY A 112 -3.09 -16.81 -10.97
CA GLY A 112 -3.79 -16.91 -12.26
C GLY A 112 -4.52 -15.65 -12.71
N ASP A 113 -4.49 -14.57 -11.95
CA ASP A 113 -5.12 -13.30 -12.31
C ASP A 113 -4.34 -12.52 -13.36
N GLU A 114 -5.06 -11.65 -14.08
CA GLU A 114 -4.49 -10.65 -15.00
C GLU A 114 -4.43 -9.29 -14.31
N VAL A 115 -3.21 -8.78 -14.10
CA VAL A 115 -2.94 -7.49 -13.45
C VAL A 115 -2.45 -6.49 -14.48
N THR A 116 -3.16 -5.36 -14.60
CA THR A 116 -2.72 -4.22 -15.43
C THR A 116 -2.30 -3.06 -14.53
N THR A 117 -1.06 -2.63 -14.67
CA THR A 117 -0.51 -1.45 -14.00
C THR A 117 -0.47 -0.26 -14.97
N ILE A 118 -0.03 0.90 -14.49
CA ILE A 118 0.11 2.10 -15.34
C ILE A 118 1.05 1.86 -16.53
N GLU A 119 2.06 1.02 -16.37
CA GLU A 119 3.01 0.66 -17.41
C GLU A 119 2.36 -0.18 -18.52
N GLY A 120 1.31 -0.94 -18.20
CA GLY A 120 0.57 -1.76 -19.17
C GLY A 120 -0.52 -1.03 -19.94
N LEU A 121 -0.92 0.17 -19.54
CA LEU A 121 -1.96 0.93 -20.23
C LEU A 121 -1.50 1.53 -21.55
N GLY A 122 -0.22 1.88 -21.67
CA GLY A 122 0.34 2.49 -22.88
C GLY A 122 1.85 2.56 -22.83
N SER A 123 2.48 2.95 -23.92
CA SER A 123 3.93 3.16 -24.04
C SER A 123 4.26 4.63 -24.26
N ALA A 124 5.55 4.99 -24.16
CA ALA A 124 6.03 6.35 -24.42
C ALA A 124 5.64 6.85 -25.84
N ASP A 125 5.64 5.93 -26.82
CA ASP A 125 5.31 6.25 -28.22
C ASP A 125 3.79 6.19 -28.50
N LYS A 126 3.03 5.49 -27.65
CA LYS A 126 1.58 5.30 -27.81
C LYS A 126 0.90 5.34 -26.46
N LEU A 127 0.67 6.54 -25.96
CA LEU A 127 -0.05 6.76 -24.70
C LEU A 127 -1.50 6.27 -24.80
N HIS A 128 -2.00 5.70 -23.71
CA HIS A 128 -3.43 5.50 -23.54
C HIS A 128 -4.16 6.86 -23.56
N PRO A 129 -5.38 6.97 -24.13
CA PRO A 129 -6.10 8.26 -24.20
C PRO A 129 -6.19 8.99 -22.86
N MET A 130 -6.36 8.27 -21.75
CA MET A 130 -6.39 8.86 -20.41
C MET A 130 -5.01 9.44 -20.02
N GLN A 131 -3.90 8.75 -20.31
CA GLN A 131 -2.56 9.27 -20.08
C GLN A 131 -2.32 10.54 -20.90
N ALA A 132 -2.70 10.52 -22.18
CA ALA A 132 -2.61 11.68 -23.07
C ALA A 132 -3.45 12.87 -22.55
N ALA A 133 -4.64 12.63 -22.02
CA ALA A 133 -5.51 13.65 -21.45
C ALA A 133 -4.85 14.30 -20.21
N PHE A 134 -4.28 13.50 -19.32
CA PHE A 134 -3.56 14.04 -18.15
C PHE A 134 -2.38 14.93 -18.53
N VAL A 135 -1.62 14.54 -19.56
CA VAL A 135 -0.53 15.37 -20.09
C VAL A 135 -1.06 16.64 -20.73
N LYS A 136 -2.08 16.52 -21.60
CA LYS A 136 -2.64 17.66 -22.34
C LYS A 136 -3.25 18.73 -21.45
N HIS A 137 -3.89 18.31 -20.34
CA HIS A 137 -4.63 19.19 -19.45
C HIS A 137 -3.89 19.48 -18.14
N ASP A 138 -2.61 19.12 -18.06
CA ASP A 138 -1.77 19.33 -16.87
C ASP A 138 -2.42 18.76 -15.59
N GLY A 139 -2.98 17.53 -15.70
CA GLY A 139 -3.79 16.88 -14.69
C GLY A 139 -2.99 16.34 -13.47
N TYR A 140 -1.79 16.85 -13.23
CA TYR A 140 -0.92 16.43 -12.14
C TYR A 140 -0.01 17.57 -11.66
N GLN A 141 0.47 17.47 -10.44
CA GLN A 141 1.53 18.33 -9.90
C GLN A 141 2.83 17.53 -9.75
N CYS A 142 3.08 16.92 -8.58
CA CYS A 142 4.28 16.11 -8.37
C CYS A 142 4.23 14.74 -9.09
N GLY A 143 3.08 14.32 -9.61
CA GLY A 143 2.90 13.07 -10.36
C GLY A 143 2.80 11.80 -9.49
N TYR A 144 2.95 11.89 -8.16
CA TYR A 144 2.99 10.69 -7.32
C TYR A 144 1.67 9.90 -7.29
N CYS A 145 0.52 10.56 -7.20
CA CYS A 145 -0.79 9.92 -7.24
C CYS A 145 -1.28 9.61 -8.68
N THR A 146 -0.66 10.20 -9.69
CA THR A 146 -1.12 10.18 -11.09
C THR A 146 -1.29 8.77 -11.65
N PRO A 147 -0.37 7.80 -11.46
CA PRO A 147 -0.56 6.45 -11.95
C PRO A 147 -1.85 5.79 -11.42
N GLY A 148 -2.07 5.87 -10.10
CA GLY A 148 -3.28 5.33 -9.48
C GLY A 148 -4.56 6.04 -9.95
N GLN A 149 -4.52 7.36 -10.14
CA GLN A 149 -5.64 8.15 -10.66
C GLN A 149 -6.00 7.74 -12.09
N ILE A 150 -5.00 7.54 -12.95
CA ILE A 150 -5.22 7.10 -14.33
C ILE A 150 -5.81 5.69 -14.37
N CYS A 151 -5.23 4.72 -13.63
CA CYS A 151 -5.78 3.37 -13.54
C CYS A 151 -7.24 3.39 -13.04
N SER A 152 -7.52 4.17 -12.00
CA SER A 152 -8.87 4.32 -11.46
C SER A 152 -9.83 4.92 -12.50
N ALA A 153 -9.42 5.97 -13.22
CA ALA A 153 -10.26 6.61 -14.24
C ALA A 153 -10.57 5.67 -15.42
N VAL A 154 -9.58 4.90 -15.88
CA VAL A 154 -9.78 3.90 -16.94
C VAL A 154 -10.80 2.85 -16.51
N ALA A 155 -10.64 2.29 -15.31
CA ALA A 155 -11.56 1.28 -14.81
C ALA A 155 -12.97 1.82 -14.57
N VAL A 156 -13.13 3.06 -14.06
CA VAL A 156 -14.44 3.71 -13.90
C VAL A 156 -15.17 3.85 -15.25
N LEU A 157 -14.47 4.23 -16.31
CA LEU A 157 -15.08 4.32 -17.63
C LEU A 157 -15.58 2.96 -18.12
N ASP A 158 -14.89 1.89 -17.81
CA ASP A 158 -15.33 0.54 -18.15
C ASP A 158 -16.48 0.07 -17.26
N GLU A 159 -16.49 0.41 -15.98
CA GLU A 159 -17.61 0.18 -15.05
C GLU A 159 -18.89 0.87 -15.60
N ILE A 160 -18.78 2.13 -16.00
CA ILE A 160 -19.91 2.88 -16.60
C ILE A 160 -20.41 2.19 -17.87
N ARG A 161 -19.52 1.79 -18.79
CA ARG A 161 -19.91 1.09 -20.03
C ARG A 161 -20.59 -0.25 -19.76
N LYS A 162 -20.21 -0.92 -18.68
CA LYS A 162 -20.81 -2.19 -18.25
C LYS A 162 -22.10 -2.02 -17.43
N GLY A 163 -22.50 -0.77 -17.14
CA GLY A 163 -23.66 -0.47 -16.29
C GLY A 163 -23.48 -0.90 -14.84
N ILE A 164 -22.24 -0.96 -14.35
CA ILE A 164 -21.95 -1.31 -12.96
C ILE A 164 -22.13 -0.06 -12.11
N PRO A 165 -23.07 -0.05 -11.14
CA PRO A 165 -23.26 1.09 -10.23
C PRO A 165 -22.04 1.23 -9.32
N SER A 166 -21.55 2.45 -9.15
CA SER A 166 -20.48 2.75 -8.20
C SER A 166 -20.87 3.97 -7.36
N HIS A 167 -20.17 4.19 -6.25
CA HIS A 167 -20.38 5.41 -5.43
C HIS A 167 -20.11 6.72 -6.18
N VAL A 168 -19.48 6.66 -7.36
CA VAL A 168 -19.23 7.80 -8.24
C VAL A 168 -20.39 8.02 -9.21
N THR A 169 -21.17 6.95 -9.49
CA THR A 169 -22.29 6.94 -10.42
C THR A 169 -23.47 6.21 -9.81
N GLU A 170 -24.16 6.87 -8.84
CA GLU A 170 -25.37 6.29 -8.24
C GLU A 170 -26.53 6.28 -9.24
N ASP A 171 -26.48 7.13 -10.25
CA ASP A 171 -27.53 7.27 -11.25
C ASP A 171 -26.88 7.52 -12.63
N LEU A 172 -26.82 6.47 -13.45
CA LEU A 172 -26.25 6.56 -14.80
C LEU A 172 -27.11 7.43 -15.75
N ASP A 173 -28.38 7.66 -15.41
CA ASP A 173 -29.34 8.40 -16.24
C ASP A 173 -29.38 9.92 -15.95
N GLY A 174 -28.73 10.40 -14.89
CA GLY A 174 -28.84 11.79 -14.42
C GLY A 174 -27.54 12.55 -14.14
N ALA A 175 -26.39 11.94 -14.19
CA ALA A 175 -25.15 12.51 -13.64
C ALA A 175 -24.05 12.79 -14.68
N MET A 176 -24.40 13.20 -15.89
CA MET A 176 -23.44 13.81 -16.84
C MET A 176 -23.86 15.20 -17.25
#